data_a1cda9f47417c46ff02117af94aa153a
#
_entry.id   a1cda9f47417c46ff02117af94aa153a
#
_cell.length_a   1.000
_cell.length_b   1.000
_cell.length_c   1.000
_cell.angle_alpha   90.00
_cell.angle_beta   90.00
_cell.angle_gamma   90.00
#
_symmetry.space_group_name_H-M   'P 1'
#
loop_
_entity.id
_entity.type
_entity.pdbx_description
1 polymer ?
#
loop_
_entity_poly.entity_id
_entity_poly.type
_entity_poly.pdbx_seq_one_letter_code
_entity_poly.pdbx_strand_id
1 'polypeptide(L)'
;MKVLFAAAECAPFFKTGGLGDVVGALPKELVKKGVETVVVLPFFTKMSADYQEQLEDCFSFEVNVGWRKQYCGLKKLVLNRVTYYFIDNQEYFNCIVPYGDIRFDIEKFCFFDKAVLSILKQINFRPDLIHCHDWETGLIPVYLKNEFQADSFYWGIKSVITIHNLKFQGIWDMKTMQGLTGFSADLFTPDKLEFQKDANMLKGGLVYAD
;
A
#
# COMPACT_ATOMS: atom_id res chain seq x y z
N MET A 1 -19.41 8.90 -1.22
CA MET A 1 -17.97 8.91 -1.44
C MET A 1 -17.38 7.64 -0.86
N LYS A 2 -16.47 7.00 -1.59
CA LYS A 2 -15.77 5.78 -1.20
C LYS A 2 -14.28 6.10 -1.04
N VAL A 3 -13.71 5.79 0.11
CA VAL A 3 -12.30 6.06 0.41
C VAL A 3 -11.59 4.76 0.77
N LEU A 4 -10.47 4.51 0.13
CA LEU A 4 -9.54 3.45 0.50
C LEU A 4 -8.33 4.07 1.20
N PHE A 5 -7.99 3.57 2.37
CA PHE A 5 -6.74 3.84 3.07
C PHE A 5 -5.74 2.72 2.77
N ALA A 6 -4.56 3.08 2.31
CA ALA A 6 -3.43 2.17 2.17
C ALA A 6 -2.32 2.59 3.12
N ALA A 7 -1.91 1.72 4.01
CA ALA A 7 -0.90 2.03 5.03
C ALA A 7 -0.14 0.77 5.45
N ALA A 8 1.09 0.96 5.95
CA ALA A 8 1.87 -0.13 6.50
C ALA A 8 1.46 -0.49 7.95
N GLU A 9 0.81 0.44 8.66
CA GLU A 9 0.44 0.30 10.06
C GLU A 9 -0.99 0.79 10.32
N CYS A 10 -1.66 0.17 11.29
CA CYS A 10 -2.97 0.59 11.78
C CYS A 10 -3.24 0.02 13.18
N ALA A 11 -3.53 0.88 14.15
CA ALA A 11 -4.04 0.43 15.45
C ALA A 11 -5.49 -0.09 15.29
N PRO A 12 -5.88 -1.18 15.96
CA PRO A 12 -5.17 -1.90 17.02
C PRO A 12 -4.32 -3.09 16.52
N PHE A 13 -4.23 -3.33 15.22
CA PHE A 13 -3.66 -4.54 14.64
C PHE A 13 -2.13 -4.58 14.75
N PHE A 14 -1.49 -3.52 14.29
CA PHE A 14 -0.06 -3.36 14.33
C PHE A 14 0.30 -1.87 14.26
N LYS A 15 1.22 -1.41 15.12
CA LYS A 15 1.78 -0.05 15.04
C LYS A 15 3.16 0.03 15.65
N THR A 16 3.99 0.89 15.12
CA THR A 16 5.27 1.32 15.70
C THR A 16 5.28 2.82 16.02
N GLY A 17 4.42 3.61 15.42
CA GLY A 17 4.40 5.06 15.55
C GLY A 17 3.03 5.70 15.33
N GLY A 18 3.05 7.03 15.13
CA GLY A 18 1.86 7.86 14.98
C GLY A 18 1.05 7.59 13.71
N LEU A 19 1.69 7.05 12.64
CA LEU A 19 1.00 6.61 11.44
C LEU A 19 -0.11 5.62 11.80
N GLY A 20 0.22 4.59 12.57
CA GLY A 20 -0.75 3.57 13.00
C GLY A 20 -1.90 4.14 13.82
N ASP A 21 -1.69 5.18 14.62
CA ASP A 21 -2.75 5.86 15.38
C ASP A 21 -3.70 6.63 14.45
N VAL A 22 -3.17 7.35 13.47
CA VAL A 22 -3.99 8.10 12.49
C VAL A 22 -4.85 7.15 11.66
N VAL A 23 -4.25 6.09 11.11
CA VAL A 23 -4.98 5.09 10.29
C VAL A 23 -5.97 4.28 11.16
N GLY A 24 -5.70 4.11 12.44
CA GLY A 24 -6.61 3.49 13.40
C GLY A 24 -7.81 4.37 13.80
N ALA A 25 -7.71 5.69 13.64
CA ALA A 25 -8.74 6.65 14.07
C ALA A 25 -9.56 7.25 12.91
N LEU A 26 -8.89 7.80 11.90
CA LEU A 26 -9.54 8.57 10.83
C LEU A 26 -10.59 7.78 10.03
N PRO A 27 -10.38 6.50 9.64
CA PRO A 27 -11.38 5.71 8.92
C PRO A 27 -12.69 5.59 9.70
N LYS A 28 -12.62 5.40 11.02
CA LYS A 28 -13.79 5.29 11.91
C LYS A 28 -14.61 6.58 11.95
N GLU A 29 -13.93 7.73 11.97
CA GLU A 29 -14.60 9.02 11.95
C GLU A 29 -15.25 9.34 10.59
N LEU A 30 -14.63 8.91 9.49
CA LEU A 30 -15.21 9.04 8.15
C LEU A 30 -16.48 8.18 8.00
N VAL A 31 -16.46 6.95 8.50
CA VAL A 31 -17.65 6.08 8.51
C VAL A 31 -18.81 6.72 9.28
N LYS A 32 -18.57 7.37 10.43
CA LYS A 32 -19.59 8.13 11.17
C LYS A 32 -20.20 9.26 10.34
N LYS A 33 -19.44 9.82 9.41
CA LYS A 33 -19.87 10.87 8.48
C LYS A 33 -20.52 10.33 7.19
N GLY A 34 -20.76 9.03 7.10
CA GLY A 34 -21.41 8.39 5.95
C GLY A 34 -20.47 8.12 4.76
N VAL A 35 -19.15 8.16 4.96
CA VAL A 35 -18.16 7.78 3.95
C VAL A 35 -17.96 6.27 4.01
N GLU A 36 -18.13 5.59 2.88
CA GLU A 36 -17.79 4.16 2.78
C GLU A 36 -16.26 4.03 2.77
N THR A 37 -15.73 3.34 3.79
CA THR A 37 -14.28 3.34 4.04
C THR A 37 -13.75 1.92 4.14
N VAL A 38 -12.70 1.66 3.40
CA VAL A 38 -11.91 0.41 3.41
C VAL A 38 -10.47 0.76 3.78
N VAL A 39 -9.84 -0.10 4.57
CA VAL A 39 -8.41 0.00 4.92
C VAL A 39 -7.70 -1.24 4.41
N VAL A 40 -6.58 -1.07 3.71
CA VAL A 40 -5.72 -2.15 3.23
C VAL A 40 -4.36 -2.08 3.91
N LEU A 41 -3.94 -3.18 4.51
CA LEU A 41 -2.76 -3.31 5.36
C LEU A 41 -1.94 -4.54 4.96
N PRO A 42 -0.62 -4.58 5.22
CA PRO A 42 0.12 -5.82 5.25
C PRO A 42 -0.36 -6.72 6.40
N PHE A 43 -0.42 -8.03 6.18
CA PHE A 43 -0.65 -9.00 7.25
C PHE A 43 0.65 -9.33 7.97
N PHE A 44 1.06 -8.48 8.90
CA PHE A 44 2.18 -8.81 9.78
C PHE A 44 1.77 -9.86 10.82
N THR A 45 2.53 -10.95 10.90
CA THR A 45 2.28 -12.04 11.86
C THR A 45 2.42 -11.65 13.33
N LYS A 46 2.91 -10.42 13.60
CA LYS A 46 2.90 -9.78 14.92
C LYS A 46 1.56 -9.24 15.38
N MET A 47 0.55 -9.23 14.54
CA MET A 47 -0.83 -8.95 14.97
C MET A 47 -1.19 -9.89 16.13
N SER A 48 -1.93 -9.40 17.13
CA SER A 48 -2.34 -10.24 18.25
C SER A 48 -3.18 -11.43 17.79
N ALA A 49 -3.08 -12.56 18.50
CA ALA A 49 -3.82 -13.78 18.19
C ALA A 49 -5.34 -13.53 18.15
N ASP A 50 -5.84 -12.70 19.07
CA ASP A 50 -7.28 -12.35 19.15
C ASP A 50 -7.81 -11.77 17.83
N TYR A 51 -7.01 -10.99 17.10
CA TYR A 51 -7.40 -10.47 15.80
C TYR A 51 -7.12 -11.45 14.67
N GLN A 52 -6.04 -12.23 14.76
CA GLN A 52 -5.73 -13.25 13.75
C GLN A 52 -6.85 -14.31 13.65
N GLU A 53 -7.41 -14.73 14.77
CA GLU A 53 -8.52 -15.70 14.85
C GLU A 53 -9.84 -15.18 14.26
N GLN A 54 -9.99 -13.87 14.15
CA GLN A 54 -11.17 -13.23 13.57
C GLN A 54 -11.05 -12.97 12.07
N LEU A 55 -9.87 -13.23 11.47
CA LEU A 55 -9.65 -13.00 10.05
C LEU A 55 -10.38 -14.03 9.19
N GLU A 56 -11.11 -13.56 8.21
CA GLU A 56 -11.74 -14.37 7.18
C GLU A 56 -10.80 -14.45 5.96
N ASP A 57 -10.47 -15.66 5.51
CA ASP A 57 -9.78 -15.86 4.24
C ASP A 57 -10.71 -15.57 3.07
N CYS A 58 -10.32 -14.66 2.17
CA CYS A 58 -11.13 -14.29 1.02
C CYS A 58 -10.74 -15.10 -0.23
N PHE A 59 -9.56 -14.84 -0.75
CA PHE A 59 -9.00 -15.50 -1.95
C PHE A 59 -7.49 -15.27 -2.01
N SER A 60 -6.85 -15.90 -3.00
CA SER A 60 -5.45 -15.65 -3.32
C SER A 60 -5.24 -15.54 -4.83
N PHE A 61 -4.19 -14.84 -5.23
CA PHE A 61 -3.77 -14.64 -6.62
C PHE A 61 -2.27 -14.37 -6.67
N GLU A 62 -1.74 -14.10 -7.86
CA GLU A 62 -0.34 -13.72 -8.04
C GLU A 62 -0.20 -12.26 -8.41
N VAL A 63 0.78 -11.58 -7.83
CA VAL A 63 1.19 -10.22 -8.15
C VAL A 63 2.59 -10.23 -8.76
N ASN A 64 2.77 -9.56 -9.89
CA ASN A 64 4.07 -9.45 -10.52
C ASN A 64 4.94 -8.41 -9.81
N VAL A 65 6.10 -8.83 -9.34
CA VAL A 65 7.18 -7.96 -8.85
C VAL A 65 8.34 -8.07 -9.83
N GLY A 66 8.41 -7.13 -10.76
CA GLY A 66 9.26 -7.26 -11.93
C GLY A 66 8.89 -8.50 -12.75
N TRP A 67 9.88 -9.39 -12.94
CA TRP A 67 9.71 -10.65 -13.66
C TRP A 67 9.17 -11.80 -12.80
N ARG A 68 9.15 -11.64 -11.47
CA ARG A 68 8.71 -12.67 -10.53
C ARG A 68 7.22 -12.56 -10.27
N LYS A 69 6.59 -13.69 -10.03
CA LYS A 69 5.22 -13.81 -9.55
C LYS A 69 5.25 -14.12 -8.07
N GLN A 70 4.63 -13.30 -7.29
CA GLN A 70 4.54 -13.44 -5.83
C GLN A 70 3.12 -13.80 -5.42
N TYR A 71 3.00 -14.75 -4.52
CA TYR A 71 1.72 -15.09 -3.89
C TYR A 71 1.13 -13.86 -3.18
N CYS A 72 -0.15 -13.66 -3.33
CA CYS A 72 -0.91 -12.64 -2.64
C CYS A 72 -2.21 -13.24 -2.09
N GLY A 73 -2.24 -13.53 -0.81
CA GLY A 73 -3.46 -13.88 -0.10
C GLY A 73 -4.17 -12.63 0.37
N LEU A 74 -5.49 -12.70 0.50
CA LEU A 74 -6.31 -11.64 1.05
C LEU A 74 -7.12 -12.16 2.22
N LYS A 75 -6.98 -11.49 3.37
CA LYS A 75 -7.79 -11.73 4.56
C LYS A 75 -8.63 -10.50 4.88
N LYS A 76 -9.76 -10.68 5.54
CA LYS A 76 -10.71 -9.61 5.85
C LYS A 76 -11.11 -9.64 7.31
N LEU A 77 -11.33 -8.46 7.86
CA LEU A 77 -11.96 -8.24 9.16
C LEU A 77 -12.86 -7.00 9.11
N VAL A 78 -14.02 -7.05 9.73
CA VAL A 78 -14.87 -5.87 9.94
C VAL A 78 -14.82 -5.47 11.40
N LEU A 79 -14.34 -4.27 11.69
CA LEU A 79 -14.25 -3.75 13.04
C LEU A 79 -14.77 -2.30 13.09
N ASN A 80 -15.71 -2.02 14.01
CA ASN A 80 -16.29 -0.68 14.15
C ASN A 80 -16.88 -0.10 12.84
N ARG A 81 -17.49 -0.95 12.02
CA ARG A 81 -18.09 -0.59 10.72
C ARG A 81 -17.07 -0.20 9.63
N VAL A 82 -15.79 -0.36 9.87
CA VAL A 82 -14.72 -0.24 8.88
C VAL A 82 -14.36 -1.64 8.40
N THR A 83 -14.23 -1.82 7.10
CA THR A 83 -13.71 -3.06 6.51
C THR A 83 -12.20 -2.94 6.34
N TYR A 84 -11.49 -3.90 6.94
CA TYR A 84 -10.05 -4.03 6.84
C TYR A 84 -9.72 -5.23 5.96
N TYR A 85 -8.84 -5.03 5.00
CA TYR A 85 -8.23 -6.09 4.21
C TYR A 85 -6.74 -6.18 4.54
N PHE A 86 -6.25 -7.41 4.64
CA PHE A 86 -4.85 -7.69 4.93
C PHE A 86 -4.25 -8.48 3.78
N ILE A 87 -3.20 -7.91 3.18
CA ILE A 87 -2.41 -8.57 2.14
C ILE A 87 -1.48 -9.58 2.82
N ASP A 88 -1.71 -10.86 2.54
CA ASP A 88 -0.93 -11.96 3.11
C ASP A 88 0.13 -12.44 2.11
N ASN A 89 1.37 -12.31 2.51
CA ASN A 89 2.53 -12.95 1.90
C ASN A 89 3.55 -13.24 3.00
N GLN A 90 3.72 -14.50 3.35
CA GLN A 90 4.57 -14.91 4.47
C GLN A 90 6.06 -14.67 4.20
N GLU A 91 6.49 -14.59 2.96
CA GLU A 91 7.87 -14.23 2.62
C GLU A 91 8.17 -12.77 3.00
N TYR A 92 7.20 -11.86 2.78
CA TYR A 92 7.37 -10.43 3.04
C TYR A 92 6.94 -9.99 4.45
N PHE A 93 5.87 -10.57 5.00
CA PHE A 93 5.22 -10.04 6.20
C PHE A 93 5.35 -10.92 7.45
N ASN A 94 5.94 -12.13 7.32
CA ASN A 94 6.33 -12.92 8.48
C ASN A 94 7.72 -12.48 8.98
N CYS A 95 7.79 -11.32 9.58
CA CYS A 95 9.06 -10.73 10.04
C CYS A 95 8.99 -10.33 11.52
N ILE A 96 10.12 -10.49 12.21
CA ILE A 96 10.27 -10.07 13.61
C ILE A 96 10.22 -8.55 13.72
N VAL A 97 10.82 -7.86 12.76
CA VAL A 97 10.85 -6.39 12.67
C VAL A 97 10.28 -6.01 11.30
N PRO A 98 9.18 -5.22 11.25
CA PRO A 98 8.53 -4.87 9.98
C PRO A 98 9.38 -3.98 9.08
N TYR A 99 10.33 -3.27 9.66
CA TYR A 99 11.29 -2.40 8.97
C TYR A 99 12.70 -2.69 9.48
N GLY A 100 13.71 -2.67 8.62
CA GLY A 100 15.08 -2.86 9.06
C GLY A 100 16.12 -3.10 7.96
N ASP A 101 15.83 -3.91 6.97
CA ASP A 101 16.65 -4.05 5.77
C ASP A 101 15.97 -3.30 4.63
N ILE A 102 16.49 -2.14 4.30
CA ILE A 102 15.89 -1.25 3.28
C ILE A 102 15.75 -1.95 1.91
N ARG A 103 16.65 -2.85 1.54
CA ARG A 103 16.57 -3.60 0.27
C ARG A 103 15.34 -4.49 0.25
N PHE A 104 15.14 -5.23 1.34
CA PHE A 104 13.99 -6.11 1.49
C PHE A 104 12.71 -5.29 1.66
N ASP A 105 12.76 -4.20 2.40
CA ASP A 105 11.62 -3.30 2.61
C ASP A 105 11.16 -2.66 1.29
N ILE A 106 12.07 -2.25 0.41
CA ILE A 106 11.74 -1.73 -0.93
C ILE A 106 10.98 -2.78 -1.75
N GLU A 107 11.47 -4.00 -1.83
CA GLU A 107 10.80 -5.06 -2.58
C GLU A 107 9.41 -5.38 -1.99
N LYS A 108 9.33 -5.52 -0.68
CA LYS A 108 8.11 -5.77 0.07
C LYS A 108 7.03 -4.73 -0.20
N PHE A 109 7.39 -3.44 -0.20
CA PHE A 109 6.42 -2.38 -0.44
C PHE A 109 6.15 -2.12 -1.92
N CYS A 110 7.07 -2.44 -2.84
CA CYS A 110 6.74 -2.55 -4.27
C CYS A 110 5.64 -3.60 -4.51
N PHE A 111 5.75 -4.77 -3.85
CA PHE A 111 4.72 -5.79 -3.89
C PHE A 111 3.40 -5.30 -3.27
N PHE A 112 3.45 -4.72 -2.07
CA PHE A 112 2.27 -4.24 -1.35
C PHE A 112 1.48 -3.22 -2.16
N ASP A 113 2.14 -2.20 -2.68
CA ASP A 113 1.52 -1.11 -3.44
C ASP A 113 0.79 -1.62 -4.69
N LYS A 114 1.40 -2.56 -5.40
CA LYS A 114 0.77 -3.18 -6.55
C LYS A 114 -0.39 -4.09 -6.16
N ALA A 115 -0.25 -4.85 -5.06
CA ALA A 115 -1.31 -5.70 -4.52
C ALA A 115 -2.54 -4.89 -4.11
N VAL A 116 -2.37 -3.73 -3.47
CA VAL A 116 -3.47 -2.82 -3.06
C VAL A 116 -4.35 -2.47 -4.26
N LEU A 117 -3.77 -2.12 -5.39
CA LEU A 117 -4.55 -1.80 -6.59
C LEU A 117 -5.17 -3.07 -7.22
N SER A 118 -4.43 -4.17 -7.22
CA SER A 118 -4.87 -5.42 -7.85
C SER A 118 -6.10 -6.05 -7.19
N ILE A 119 -6.31 -5.86 -5.89
CA ILE A 119 -7.48 -6.43 -5.18
C ILE A 119 -8.79 -5.68 -5.48
N LEU A 120 -8.74 -4.42 -5.93
CA LEU A 120 -9.92 -3.55 -6.00
C LEU A 120 -11.08 -4.14 -6.81
N LYS A 121 -10.78 -4.70 -7.97
CA LYS A 121 -11.79 -5.35 -8.82
C LYS A 121 -12.35 -6.62 -8.17
N GLN A 122 -11.50 -7.39 -7.52
CA GLN A 122 -11.85 -8.68 -6.94
C GLN A 122 -12.75 -8.50 -5.70
N ILE A 123 -12.52 -7.45 -4.90
CA ILE A 123 -13.38 -7.11 -3.74
C ILE A 123 -14.60 -6.26 -4.15
N ASN A 124 -14.76 -5.97 -5.46
CA ASN A 124 -15.81 -5.11 -5.99
C ASN A 124 -15.89 -3.73 -5.30
N PHE A 125 -14.72 -3.16 -5.00
CA PHE A 125 -14.61 -1.84 -4.38
C PHE A 125 -13.86 -0.88 -5.29
N ARG A 126 -14.58 0.04 -5.94
CA ARG A 126 -13.99 1.12 -6.71
C ARG A 126 -14.02 2.38 -5.87
N PRO A 127 -12.87 2.81 -5.28
CA PRO A 127 -12.81 4.02 -4.48
C PRO A 127 -12.93 5.27 -5.37
N ASP A 128 -13.44 6.35 -4.79
CA ASP A 128 -13.32 7.70 -5.37
C ASP A 128 -11.93 8.27 -5.05
N LEU A 129 -11.37 7.89 -3.89
CA LEU A 129 -10.10 8.37 -3.38
C LEU A 129 -9.31 7.24 -2.72
N ILE A 130 -8.02 7.14 -3.05
CA ILE A 130 -7.03 6.34 -2.32
C ILE A 130 -6.18 7.27 -1.47
N HIS A 131 -6.19 7.05 -0.15
CA HIS A 131 -5.38 7.79 0.81
C HIS A 131 -4.16 6.95 1.18
N CYS A 132 -3.02 7.34 0.66
CA CYS A 132 -1.71 6.74 0.88
C CYS A 132 -1.02 7.37 2.10
N HIS A 133 -0.19 6.59 2.80
CA HIS A 133 0.49 7.02 4.02
C HIS A 133 1.97 6.68 3.97
N ASP A 134 2.82 7.69 4.00
CA ASP A 134 4.28 7.62 3.95
C ASP A 134 4.84 6.91 2.70
N TRP A 135 6.13 6.61 2.71
CA TRP A 135 6.86 6.03 1.58
C TRP A 135 6.44 4.59 1.25
N GLU A 136 5.96 3.86 2.26
CA GLU A 136 5.51 2.48 2.14
C GLU A 136 4.30 2.30 1.21
N THR A 137 3.64 3.41 0.86
CA THR A 137 2.53 3.44 -0.10
C THR A 137 2.77 4.43 -1.23
N GLY A 138 4.02 4.86 -1.38
CA GLY A 138 4.41 5.92 -2.31
C GLY A 138 4.29 5.53 -3.79
N LEU A 139 4.35 4.24 -4.12
CA LEU A 139 4.20 3.80 -5.51
C LEU A 139 2.75 3.56 -5.93
N ILE A 140 1.77 3.57 -5.01
CA ILE A 140 0.35 3.44 -5.39
C ILE A 140 -0.08 4.51 -6.39
N PRO A 141 0.16 5.82 -6.17
CA PRO A 141 -0.15 6.85 -7.15
C PRO A 141 0.57 6.66 -8.48
N VAL A 142 1.84 6.20 -8.44
CA VAL A 142 2.63 5.94 -9.63
C VAL A 142 2.03 4.80 -10.46
N TYR A 143 1.74 3.66 -9.84
CA TYR A 143 1.08 2.53 -10.50
C TYR A 143 -0.30 2.92 -11.04
N LEU A 144 -1.09 3.65 -10.25
CA LEU A 144 -2.43 4.08 -10.64
C LEU A 144 -2.42 4.91 -11.92
N LYS A 145 -1.47 5.84 -12.07
CA LYS A 145 -1.38 6.77 -13.21
C LYS A 145 -0.65 6.17 -14.43
N ASN A 146 0.12 5.10 -14.27
CA ASN A 146 0.91 4.52 -15.37
C ASN A 146 0.41 3.13 -15.78
N GLU A 147 0.46 2.14 -14.91
CA GLU A 147 0.13 0.76 -15.26
C GLU A 147 -1.39 0.52 -15.27
N PHE A 148 -2.09 0.93 -14.20
CA PHE A 148 -3.52 0.64 -14.03
C PHE A 148 -4.44 1.53 -14.88
N GLN A 149 -3.94 2.62 -15.46
CA GLN A 149 -4.71 3.44 -16.41
C GLN A 149 -5.08 2.70 -17.71
N ALA A 150 -4.46 1.57 -18.01
CA ALA A 150 -4.87 0.72 -19.13
C ALA A 150 -6.27 0.11 -18.97
N ASP A 151 -6.80 0.07 -17.75
CA ASP A 151 -8.11 -0.50 -17.41
C ASP A 151 -9.08 0.60 -16.95
N SER A 152 -10.22 0.71 -17.64
CA SER A 152 -11.23 1.74 -17.35
C SER A 152 -11.81 1.70 -15.93
N PHE A 153 -11.70 0.57 -15.23
CA PHE A 153 -12.10 0.48 -13.83
C PHE A 153 -11.39 1.52 -12.96
N TYR A 154 -10.14 1.84 -13.25
CA TYR A 154 -9.31 2.77 -12.45
C TYR A 154 -9.43 4.24 -12.89
N TRP A 155 -10.12 4.53 -13.99
CA TRP A 155 -10.23 5.91 -14.46
C TRP A 155 -10.96 6.81 -13.48
N GLY A 156 -10.39 7.98 -13.22
CA GLY A 156 -10.97 8.99 -12.33
C GLY A 156 -10.80 8.69 -10.83
N ILE A 157 -10.19 7.56 -10.44
CA ILE A 157 -9.77 7.34 -9.06
C ILE A 157 -8.69 8.37 -8.74
N LYS A 158 -8.88 9.10 -7.65
CA LYS A 158 -7.93 10.09 -7.13
C LYS A 158 -7.03 9.49 -6.06
N SER A 159 -5.87 10.07 -5.86
CA SER A 159 -4.97 9.70 -4.78
C SER A 159 -4.46 10.91 -4.01
N VAL A 160 -4.32 10.76 -2.71
CA VAL A 160 -3.63 11.72 -1.82
C VAL A 160 -2.62 10.97 -0.98
N ILE A 161 -1.56 11.63 -0.57
CA ILE A 161 -0.54 11.05 0.30
C ILE A 161 -0.33 11.94 1.53
N THR A 162 -0.30 11.31 2.71
CA THR A 162 0.05 11.98 3.98
C THR A 162 1.43 11.54 4.42
N ILE A 163 2.29 12.49 4.75
CA ILE A 163 3.62 12.26 5.31
C ILE A 163 3.53 12.35 6.82
N HIS A 164 3.85 11.26 7.51
CA HIS A 164 3.98 11.21 8.96
C HIS A 164 5.43 11.36 9.41
N ASN A 165 6.37 10.83 8.62
CA ASN A 165 7.80 10.92 8.93
C ASN A 165 8.65 11.11 7.67
N LEU A 166 9.03 12.35 7.40
CA LEU A 166 9.83 12.72 6.21
C LEU A 166 11.26 12.13 6.23
N LYS A 167 11.73 11.63 7.37
CA LYS A 167 13.08 11.04 7.47
C LYS A 167 13.22 9.78 6.62
N PHE A 168 12.15 9.00 6.48
CA PHE A 168 12.13 7.76 5.72
C PHE A 168 11.43 7.98 4.38
N GLN A 169 12.09 7.65 3.28
CA GLN A 169 11.59 8.00 1.95
C GLN A 169 11.59 6.84 0.95
N GLY A 170 12.06 5.64 1.35
CA GLY A 170 12.15 4.51 0.44
C GLY A 170 13.08 4.77 -0.72
N ILE A 171 14.34 5.12 -0.43
CA ILE A 171 15.37 5.44 -1.44
C ILE A 171 16.22 4.21 -1.69
N TRP A 172 16.36 3.85 -2.97
CA TRP A 172 17.24 2.77 -3.42
C TRP A 172 17.67 2.94 -4.87
N ASP A 173 18.67 2.16 -5.29
CA ASP A 173 19.21 2.29 -6.66
C ASP A 173 18.14 2.12 -7.74
N MET A 174 18.21 2.95 -8.78
CA MET A 174 17.19 3.02 -9.83
C MET A 174 17.06 1.71 -10.61
N LYS A 175 18.15 0.98 -10.84
CA LYS A 175 18.12 -0.25 -11.63
C LYS A 175 17.35 -1.35 -10.90
N THR A 176 17.57 -1.49 -9.59
CA THR A 176 16.82 -2.41 -8.74
C THR A 176 15.36 -2.01 -8.69
N MET A 177 15.06 -0.73 -8.45
CA MET A 177 13.69 -0.22 -8.42
C MET A 177 12.96 -0.44 -9.74
N GLN A 178 13.63 -0.19 -10.87
CA GLN A 178 13.08 -0.48 -12.20
C GLN A 178 12.80 -1.98 -12.38
N GLY A 179 13.72 -2.83 -11.93
CA GLY A 179 13.57 -4.29 -11.99
C GLY A 179 12.42 -4.81 -11.12
N LEU A 180 12.17 -4.20 -9.95
CA LEU A 180 11.10 -4.58 -9.04
C LEU A 180 9.72 -4.09 -9.49
N THR A 181 9.65 -2.84 -9.92
CA THR A 181 8.39 -2.20 -10.31
C THR A 181 7.92 -2.59 -11.70
N GLY A 182 8.86 -2.86 -12.61
CA GLY A 182 8.58 -3.00 -14.05
C GLY A 182 8.32 -1.67 -14.76
N PHE A 183 8.57 -0.55 -14.10
CA PHE A 183 8.37 0.77 -14.69
C PHE A 183 9.37 1.03 -15.83
N SER A 184 8.92 1.77 -16.83
CA SER A 184 9.78 2.26 -17.92
C SER A 184 10.80 3.26 -17.41
N ALA A 185 11.94 3.37 -18.12
CA ALA A 185 13.05 4.23 -17.71
C ALA A 185 12.68 5.72 -17.64
N ASP A 186 11.67 6.16 -18.39
CA ASP A 186 11.18 7.54 -18.39
C ASP A 186 10.49 7.96 -17.07
N LEU A 187 10.18 7.01 -16.18
CA LEU A 187 9.70 7.32 -14.83
C LEU A 187 10.85 7.61 -13.84
N PHE A 188 12.08 7.31 -14.19
CA PHE A 188 13.27 7.53 -13.35
C PHE A 188 14.06 8.77 -13.78
N THR A 189 13.36 9.91 -13.83
CA THR A 189 13.91 11.23 -14.17
C THR A 189 13.82 12.19 -12.98
N PRO A 190 14.62 13.30 -12.95
CA PRO A 190 14.65 14.24 -11.82
C PRO A 190 13.31 14.91 -11.48
N ASP A 191 12.40 14.99 -12.43
CA ASP A 191 11.02 15.50 -12.25
C ASP A 191 10.04 14.43 -11.79
N LYS A 192 10.45 13.16 -11.71
CA LYS A 192 9.61 12.02 -11.33
C LYS A 192 10.20 11.26 -10.13
N LEU A 193 10.67 10.00 -10.32
CA LEU A 193 11.12 9.16 -9.21
C LEU A 193 12.62 9.35 -8.86
N GLU A 194 13.43 9.87 -9.78
CA GLU A 194 14.87 10.03 -9.50
C GLU A 194 15.10 11.06 -8.39
N PHE A 195 16.00 10.73 -7.44
CA PHE A 195 16.48 11.60 -6.39
C PHE A 195 17.96 11.29 -6.08
N GLN A 196 18.85 12.24 -6.35
CA GLN A 196 20.29 12.12 -6.11
C GLN A 196 20.94 10.87 -6.75
N LYS A 197 20.52 10.52 -7.95
CA LYS A 197 20.91 9.33 -8.75
C LYS A 197 20.31 8.01 -8.29
N ASP A 198 19.48 8.01 -7.28
CA ASP A 198 18.67 6.87 -6.82
C ASP A 198 17.19 7.09 -7.15
N ALA A 199 16.35 6.10 -6.90
CA ALA A 199 14.90 6.23 -6.94
C ALA A 199 14.31 6.44 -5.54
N ASN A 200 13.25 7.24 -5.44
CA ASN A 200 12.63 7.61 -4.18
C ASN A 200 11.11 7.36 -4.25
N MET A 201 10.62 6.41 -3.43
CA MET A 201 9.22 6.00 -3.43
C MET A 201 8.30 7.11 -2.93
N LEU A 202 8.68 7.82 -1.86
CA LEU A 202 7.89 8.95 -1.33
C LEU A 202 7.77 10.06 -2.36
N LYS A 203 8.87 10.39 -3.04
CA LYS A 203 8.86 11.38 -4.13
C LYS A 203 7.92 10.96 -5.25
N GLY A 204 7.93 9.69 -5.64
CA GLY A 204 6.97 9.15 -6.60
C GLY A 204 5.53 9.41 -6.17
N GLY A 205 5.20 9.12 -4.92
CA GLY A 205 3.89 9.41 -4.35
C GLY A 205 3.51 10.88 -4.42
N LEU A 206 4.43 11.79 -4.07
CA LEU A 206 4.20 13.24 -4.10
C LEU A 206 4.02 13.81 -5.51
N VAL A 207 4.76 13.27 -6.49
CA VAL A 207 4.68 13.72 -7.88
C VAL A 207 3.40 13.25 -8.57
N TYR A 208 2.92 12.04 -8.23
CA TYR A 208 1.80 11.41 -8.93
C TYR A 208 0.45 11.50 -8.18
N ALA A 209 0.44 11.88 -6.90
CA ALA A 209 -0.81 12.16 -6.19
C ALA A 209 -1.54 13.40 -6.77
N ASP A 210 -2.87 13.47 -6.53
CA ASP A 210 -3.73 14.59 -6.98
C ASP A 210 -3.73 15.78 -5.94
#